data_c1b84c476da727186a660c7cc7c72de9
#
_entry.id   c1b84c476da727186a660c7cc7c72de9
#
_cell.length_a   1.000
_cell.length_b   1.000
_cell.length_c   1.000
_cell.angle_alpha   90.00
_cell.angle_beta   90.00
_cell.angle_gamma   90.00
#
_symmetry.space_group_name_H-M   'P 1'
#
loop_
_entity.id
_entity.type
_entity.pdbx_description
1 polymer ?
#
loop_
_entity_poly.entity_id
_entity_poly.type
_entity_poly.pdbx_seq_one_letter_code
_entity_poly.pdbx_strand_id
1 'polypeptide(L)'
;MIIWNPILIIPVGSSIDESLFVLKTSGRIAGSIILNHKPETAYEEADWKIPADYKNVFVVHTLVVHPHFMQKGVAFKLMTFAKEYAIQLKMKSIRLDVSVNNTAAISLYEKLGYTYIATVDLQLGYEHLKWFRLYELLLDTV
;
A
#
# COMPACT_ATOMS: atom_id res chain seq x y z
N MET A 1 16.46 -3.46 5.14
CA MET A 1 16.79 -2.20 4.43
C MET A 1 16.99 -2.50 2.95
N ILE A 2 16.32 -1.74 2.09
CA ILE A 2 16.45 -1.87 0.65
C ILE A 2 17.11 -0.60 0.12
N ILE A 3 18.18 -0.78 -0.64
CA ILE A 3 18.94 0.35 -1.20
C ILE A 3 18.63 0.45 -2.69
N TRP A 4 18.11 1.60 -3.08
CA TRP A 4 17.86 1.96 -4.48
C TRP A 4 18.76 3.14 -4.78
N ASN A 5 19.80 2.94 -5.55
CA ASN A 5 20.81 3.98 -5.80
C ASN A 5 20.21 5.19 -6.53
N PRO A 6 20.23 6.41 -5.97
CA PRO A 6 20.76 6.82 -4.67
C PRO A 6 19.70 6.86 -3.54
N ILE A 7 18.72 5.99 -3.58
CA ILE A 7 17.53 6.02 -2.72
C ILE A 7 17.59 4.87 -1.71
N LEU A 8 17.21 5.18 -0.48
CA LEU A 8 17.24 4.27 0.64
C LEU A 8 15.84 4.13 1.25
N ILE A 9 15.33 2.89 1.34
CA ILE A 9 14.09 2.63 2.07
C ILE A 9 14.44 1.89 3.35
N ILE A 10 14.09 2.47 4.49
CA ILE A 10 14.44 1.95 5.81
C ILE A 10 13.20 1.82 6.70
N PRO A 11 13.18 0.80 7.57
CA PRO A 11 12.12 0.71 8.57
C PRO A 11 12.30 1.79 9.64
N VAL A 12 11.18 2.32 10.14
CA VAL A 12 11.18 3.32 11.21
C VAL A 12 10.22 2.81 12.27
N GLY A 13 10.77 2.16 13.27
CA GLY A 13 9.96 1.54 14.30
C GLY A 13 9.07 0.44 13.71
N SER A 14 8.90 -0.62 14.42
CA SER A 14 7.95 -1.65 14.07
C SER A 14 7.31 -2.15 15.34
N SER A 15 5.99 -2.32 15.32
CA SER A 15 5.28 -3.07 16.31
C SER A 15 5.01 -4.46 15.74
N ILE A 16 4.42 -5.32 16.54
CA ILE A 16 4.05 -6.67 16.09
C ILE A 16 3.12 -6.61 14.86
N ASP A 17 2.29 -5.58 14.79
CA ASP A 17 1.19 -5.50 13.84
C ASP A 17 1.40 -4.47 12.73
N GLU A 18 2.46 -3.67 12.81
CA GLU A 18 2.60 -2.53 11.92
C GLU A 18 4.05 -2.21 11.65
N SER A 19 4.39 -1.98 10.38
CA SER A 19 5.72 -1.57 9.96
C SER A 19 5.64 -0.32 9.12
N LEU A 20 6.32 0.72 9.57
CA LEU A 20 6.46 1.99 8.86
C LEU A 20 7.81 2.02 8.16
N PHE A 21 7.78 2.30 6.86
CA PHE A 21 8.98 2.46 6.06
C PHE A 21 9.04 3.85 5.47
N VAL A 22 10.21 4.44 5.45
CA VAL A 22 10.43 5.75 4.81
C VAL A 22 11.41 5.61 3.67
N LEU A 23 11.17 6.38 2.61
CA LEU A 23 12.10 6.50 1.50
C LEU A 23 12.88 7.81 1.69
N LYS A 24 14.20 7.66 1.79
CA LYS A 24 15.10 8.80 1.91
C LYS A 24 15.90 8.99 0.62
N THR A 25 16.06 10.23 0.24
CA THR A 25 16.94 10.62 -0.85
C THR A 25 17.67 11.90 -0.46
N SER A 26 18.98 11.92 -0.62
CA SER A 26 19.85 13.05 -0.23
C SER A 26 19.61 13.49 1.23
N GLY A 27 19.47 12.52 2.13
CA GLY A 27 19.26 12.77 3.56
C GLY A 27 17.89 13.28 3.95
N ARG A 28 16.94 13.36 3.02
CA ARG A 28 15.59 13.86 3.26
C ARG A 28 14.55 12.76 3.08
N ILE A 29 13.50 12.80 3.90
CA ILE A 29 12.38 11.88 3.74
C ILE A 29 11.50 12.35 2.60
N ALA A 30 11.41 11.55 1.55
CA ALA A 30 10.59 11.85 0.37
C ALA A 30 9.19 11.26 0.46
N GLY A 31 9.02 10.18 1.22
CA GLY A 31 7.73 9.55 1.39
C GLY A 31 7.78 8.42 2.40
N SER A 32 6.61 7.87 2.70
CA SER A 32 6.46 6.78 3.66
C SER A 32 5.33 5.85 3.28
N ILE A 33 5.38 4.62 3.80
CA ILE A 33 4.34 3.63 3.62
C ILE A 33 4.19 2.81 4.91
N ILE A 34 2.95 2.47 5.24
CA ILE A 34 2.66 1.56 6.36
C ILE A 34 2.11 0.26 5.79
N LEU A 35 2.71 -0.84 6.19
CA LEU A 35 2.27 -2.19 5.85
C LEU A 35 1.93 -2.94 7.13
N ASN A 36 0.74 -3.55 7.20
CA ASN A 36 0.38 -4.37 8.34
C ASN A 36 -0.57 -5.51 7.91
N HIS A 37 -1.17 -6.19 8.89
CA HIS A 37 -2.09 -7.30 8.65
C HIS A 37 -3.50 -6.99 9.16
N LYS A 38 -3.84 -5.70 9.25
CA LYS A 38 -5.12 -5.25 9.82
C LYS A 38 -5.99 -4.61 8.75
N PRO A 39 -7.01 -5.32 8.25
CA PRO A 39 -7.93 -4.73 7.28
C PRO A 39 -8.86 -3.74 7.94
N GLU A 40 -9.40 -2.82 7.14
CA GLU A 40 -10.56 -2.04 7.56
C GLU A 40 -11.80 -2.94 7.61
N THR A 41 -12.76 -2.59 8.44
CA THR A 41 -13.99 -3.38 8.58
C THR A 41 -14.71 -3.62 7.26
N ALA A 42 -14.69 -2.61 6.39
CA ALA A 42 -15.36 -2.70 5.09
C ALA A 42 -14.73 -3.77 4.16
N TYR A 43 -13.52 -4.22 4.46
CA TYR A 43 -12.86 -5.27 3.66
C TYR A 43 -13.57 -6.63 3.82
N GLU A 44 -14.25 -6.85 4.94
CA GLU A 44 -14.84 -8.15 5.27
C GLU A 44 -15.89 -8.62 4.26
N GLU A 45 -16.64 -7.69 3.67
CA GLU A 45 -17.71 -8.02 2.75
C GLU A 45 -17.29 -8.02 1.29
N ALA A 46 -16.04 -7.73 1.01
CA ALA A 46 -15.56 -7.65 -0.36
C ALA A 46 -15.23 -9.04 -0.92
N ASP A 47 -15.47 -9.21 -2.21
CA ASP A 47 -15.17 -10.46 -2.92
C ASP A 47 -13.72 -10.45 -3.41
N TRP A 48 -12.79 -10.62 -2.49
CA TRP A 48 -11.38 -10.71 -2.83
C TRP A 48 -11.10 -11.89 -3.76
N LYS A 49 -10.05 -11.77 -4.57
CA LYS A 49 -9.70 -12.80 -5.55
C LYS A 49 -9.29 -14.12 -4.92
N ILE A 50 -8.72 -14.07 -3.71
CA ILE A 50 -8.37 -15.28 -2.96
C ILE A 50 -8.90 -15.18 -1.53
N PRO A 51 -9.37 -16.30 -0.97
CA PRO A 51 -9.60 -16.37 0.47
C PRO A 51 -8.25 -16.51 1.15
N ALA A 52 -7.92 -15.62 2.06
CA ALA A 52 -6.65 -15.67 2.75
C ALA A 52 -6.81 -15.15 4.17
N ASP A 53 -6.09 -15.80 5.09
CA ASP A 53 -5.94 -15.28 6.43
C ASP A 53 -5.05 -14.03 6.36
N TYR A 54 -5.40 -12.98 7.07
CA TYR A 54 -4.66 -11.72 7.01
C TYR A 54 -3.21 -11.83 7.49
N LYS A 55 -2.83 -12.87 8.21
CA LYS A 55 -1.42 -13.13 8.49
C LYS A 55 -0.60 -13.34 7.20
N ASN A 56 -1.26 -13.71 6.10
CA ASN A 56 -0.64 -13.94 4.79
C ASN A 56 -0.93 -12.80 3.79
N VAL A 57 -1.47 -11.70 4.27
CA VAL A 57 -1.85 -10.55 3.44
C VAL A 57 -1.25 -9.29 4.03
N PHE A 58 -0.56 -8.50 3.22
CA PHE A 58 -0.23 -7.14 3.62
C PHE A 58 -1.36 -6.20 3.24
N VAL A 59 -1.68 -5.31 4.17
CA VAL A 59 -2.60 -4.20 3.92
C VAL A 59 -1.77 -2.92 3.88
N VAL A 60 -1.85 -2.20 2.77
CA VAL A 60 -1.22 -0.88 2.64
C VAL A 60 -2.16 0.13 3.29
N HIS A 61 -1.68 0.82 4.32
CA HIS A 61 -2.49 1.84 4.95
C HIS A 61 -2.10 3.22 4.42
N THR A 62 -1.07 3.79 4.89
CA THR A 62 -0.78 5.18 4.58
C THR A 62 0.40 5.25 3.61
N LEU A 63 0.12 5.67 2.39
CA LEU A 63 1.14 5.97 1.40
C LEU A 63 1.19 7.48 1.24
N VAL A 64 2.29 8.10 1.66
CA VAL A 64 2.44 9.55 1.68
C VAL A 64 3.71 9.94 0.91
N VAL A 65 3.59 10.96 0.07
CA VAL A 65 4.73 11.54 -0.65
C VAL A 65 4.85 12.99 -0.22
N HIS A 66 6.06 13.41 0.17
CA HIS A 66 6.33 14.79 0.54
C HIS A 66 6.12 15.68 -0.68
N PRO A 67 5.47 16.86 -0.52
CA PRO A 67 5.15 17.74 -1.67
C PRO A 67 6.34 18.09 -2.55
N HIS A 68 7.52 18.28 -1.98
CA HIS A 68 8.73 18.61 -2.75
C HIS A 68 9.20 17.45 -3.65
N PHE A 69 8.68 16.26 -3.42
CA PHE A 69 9.07 15.05 -4.17
C PHE A 69 7.92 14.47 -5.00
N MET A 70 6.85 15.22 -5.16
CA MET A 70 5.72 14.81 -6.01
C MET A 70 6.19 14.66 -7.46
N GLN A 71 5.58 13.72 -8.19
CA GLN A 71 5.86 13.45 -9.60
C GLN A 71 7.31 13.01 -9.88
N LYS A 72 8.00 12.48 -8.86
CA LYS A 72 9.37 11.98 -9.00
C LYS A 72 9.47 10.47 -8.82
N GLY A 73 8.33 9.78 -8.91
CA GLY A 73 8.30 8.32 -8.82
C GLY A 73 8.43 7.77 -7.41
N VAL A 74 8.26 8.58 -6.38
CA VAL A 74 8.39 8.11 -4.99
C VAL A 74 7.33 7.07 -4.64
N ALA A 75 6.06 7.32 -4.99
CA ALA A 75 4.99 6.37 -4.72
C ALA A 75 5.23 5.05 -5.46
N PHE A 76 5.66 5.12 -6.72
CA PHE A 76 6.00 3.93 -7.50
C PHE A 76 7.09 3.12 -6.80
N LYS A 77 8.14 3.77 -6.30
CA LYS A 77 9.24 3.09 -5.61
C LYS A 77 8.81 2.46 -4.31
N LEU A 78 7.98 3.16 -3.53
CA LEU A 78 7.45 2.61 -2.28
C LEU A 78 6.55 1.40 -2.53
N MET A 79 5.70 1.45 -3.55
CA MET A 79 4.83 0.33 -3.88
C MET A 79 5.59 -0.84 -4.48
N THR A 80 6.67 -0.57 -5.24
CA THR A 80 7.56 -1.63 -5.73
C THR A 80 8.28 -2.31 -4.56
N PHE A 81 8.74 -1.53 -3.60
CA PHE A 81 9.31 -2.07 -2.37
C PHE A 81 8.30 -2.95 -1.63
N ALA A 82 7.05 -2.49 -1.49
CA ALA A 82 6.01 -3.26 -0.80
C ALA A 82 5.82 -4.63 -1.45
N LYS A 83 5.79 -4.68 -2.78
CA LYS A 83 5.65 -5.94 -3.51
C LYS A 83 6.84 -6.86 -3.25
N GLU A 84 8.05 -6.34 -3.39
CA GLU A 84 9.26 -7.16 -3.17
C GLU A 84 9.35 -7.67 -1.74
N TYR A 85 9.02 -6.83 -0.78
CA TYR A 85 9.03 -7.20 0.64
C TYR A 85 7.97 -8.28 0.92
N ALA A 86 6.77 -8.12 0.36
CA ALA A 86 5.71 -9.10 0.51
C ALA A 86 6.09 -10.46 -0.09
N ILE A 87 6.73 -10.47 -1.26
CA ILE A 87 7.21 -11.70 -1.89
C ILE A 87 8.28 -12.35 -1.02
N GLN A 88 9.20 -11.56 -0.49
CA GLN A 88 10.28 -12.04 0.37
C GLN A 88 9.73 -12.71 1.63
N LEU A 89 8.66 -12.16 2.20
CA LEU A 89 8.00 -12.71 3.38
C LEU A 89 6.93 -13.73 3.06
N LYS A 90 6.79 -14.12 1.78
CA LYS A 90 5.86 -15.15 1.32
C LYS A 90 4.40 -14.81 1.58
N MET A 91 4.05 -13.53 1.46
CA MET A 91 2.65 -13.12 1.49
C MET A 91 1.93 -13.60 0.24
N LYS A 92 0.64 -13.85 0.35
CA LYS A 92 -0.19 -14.30 -0.77
C LYS A 92 -0.77 -13.15 -1.56
N SER A 93 -0.96 -12.01 -0.91
CA SER A 93 -1.66 -10.88 -1.51
C SER A 93 -1.28 -9.58 -0.80
N ILE A 94 -1.44 -8.48 -1.53
CA ILE A 94 -1.44 -7.13 -0.98
C ILE A 94 -2.82 -6.55 -1.28
N ARG A 95 -3.44 -5.95 -0.27
CA ARG A 95 -4.75 -5.31 -0.37
C ARG A 95 -4.65 -3.86 0.06
N LEU A 96 -5.40 -3.00 -0.59
CA LEU A 96 -5.42 -1.57 -0.26
C LEU A 96 -6.75 -0.94 -0.60
N ASP A 97 -6.98 0.23 -0.03
CA ASP A 97 -8.07 1.09 -0.41
C ASP A 97 -7.53 2.44 -0.89
N VAL A 98 -8.30 3.09 -1.74
CA VAL A 98 -7.95 4.39 -2.29
C VAL A 98 -9.21 5.18 -2.56
N SER A 99 -9.21 6.48 -2.20
CA SER A 99 -10.35 7.34 -2.46
C SER A 99 -10.68 7.35 -3.95
N VAL A 100 -11.97 7.28 -4.28
CA VAL A 100 -12.43 7.34 -5.69
C VAL A 100 -11.99 8.64 -6.37
N ASN A 101 -11.66 9.68 -5.60
CA ASN A 101 -11.23 10.96 -6.12
C ASN A 101 -9.71 11.04 -6.36
N ASN A 102 -8.97 10.05 -5.90
CA ASN A 102 -7.51 10.03 -6.06
C ASN A 102 -7.13 9.32 -7.37
N THR A 103 -7.37 10.00 -8.48
CA THR A 103 -7.17 9.40 -9.81
C THR A 103 -5.71 9.05 -10.09
N ALA A 104 -4.78 9.83 -9.55
CA ALA A 104 -3.34 9.55 -9.74
C ALA A 104 -2.93 8.25 -9.05
N ALA A 105 -3.39 8.02 -7.83
CA ALA A 105 -3.09 6.79 -7.11
C ALA A 105 -3.78 5.59 -7.77
N ILE A 106 -5.03 5.73 -8.17
CA ILE A 106 -5.76 4.67 -8.90
C ILE A 106 -4.98 4.26 -10.15
N SER A 107 -4.54 5.24 -10.94
CA SER A 107 -3.77 4.97 -12.14
C SER A 107 -2.46 4.22 -11.81
N LEU A 108 -1.78 4.62 -10.74
CA LEU A 108 -0.55 3.95 -10.31
C LEU A 108 -0.81 2.48 -9.94
N TYR A 109 -1.82 2.23 -9.13
CA TYR A 109 -2.12 0.86 -8.68
C TYR A 109 -2.50 -0.02 -9.86
N GLU A 110 -3.29 0.49 -10.79
CA GLU A 110 -3.67 -0.27 -11.98
C GLU A 110 -2.47 -0.56 -12.87
N LYS A 111 -1.54 0.38 -13.02
CA LYS A 111 -0.29 0.14 -13.76
C LYS A 111 0.58 -0.90 -13.08
N LEU A 112 0.53 -0.99 -11.76
CA LEU A 112 1.31 -1.97 -11.01
C LEU A 112 0.66 -3.36 -10.99
N GLY A 113 -0.48 -3.52 -11.64
CA GLY A 113 -1.14 -4.81 -11.77
C GLY A 113 -2.17 -5.13 -10.69
N TYR A 114 -2.53 -4.15 -9.87
CA TYR A 114 -3.59 -4.33 -8.88
C TYR A 114 -4.94 -4.43 -9.59
N THR A 115 -5.78 -5.32 -9.08
CA THR A 115 -7.12 -5.58 -9.64
C THR A 115 -8.17 -4.90 -8.78
N TYR A 116 -9.08 -4.21 -9.42
CA TYR A 116 -10.24 -3.61 -8.75
C TYR A 116 -11.14 -4.71 -8.18
N ILE A 117 -11.55 -4.53 -6.93
CA ILE A 117 -12.41 -5.48 -6.23
C ILE A 117 -13.81 -4.92 -6.01
N ALA A 118 -13.91 -3.75 -5.41
CA ALA A 118 -15.19 -3.15 -5.04
C ALA A 118 -15.02 -1.69 -4.68
N THR A 119 -16.13 -0.96 -4.66
CA THR A 119 -16.19 0.39 -4.10
C THR A 119 -17.04 0.33 -2.84
N VAL A 120 -16.49 0.80 -1.74
CA VAL A 120 -17.12 0.69 -0.42
C VAL A 120 -17.10 2.02 0.32
N ASP A 121 -17.99 2.15 1.28
CA ASP A 121 -17.97 3.25 2.25
C ASP A 121 -17.08 2.81 3.42
N LEU A 122 -15.96 3.51 3.63
CA LEU A 122 -15.06 3.19 4.74
C LEU A 122 -15.60 3.71 6.08
N GLN A 123 -16.71 4.43 6.09
CA GLN A 123 -17.37 4.93 7.30
C GLN A 123 -16.45 5.82 8.14
N LEU A 124 -15.68 6.69 7.48
CA LEU A 124 -14.77 7.60 8.15
C LEU A 124 -15.47 8.80 8.78
N GLY A 125 -16.76 8.99 8.49
CA GLY A 125 -17.53 10.11 9.04
C GLY A 125 -17.41 11.41 8.26
N TYR A 126 -16.75 11.41 7.11
CA TYR A 126 -16.64 12.58 6.24
C TYR A 126 -17.42 12.36 4.95
N GLU A 127 -18.31 13.29 4.60
CA GLU A 127 -19.09 13.15 3.38
C GLU A 127 -18.25 13.20 2.11
N HIS A 128 -17.20 14.00 2.08
CA HIS A 128 -16.32 14.15 0.92
C HIS A 128 -15.27 13.05 0.82
N LEU A 129 -15.12 12.21 1.85
CA LEU A 129 -14.22 11.07 1.88
C LEU A 129 -15.00 9.82 2.28
N LYS A 130 -16.01 9.49 1.48
CA LYS A 130 -16.89 8.38 1.79
C LYS A 130 -16.54 7.13 0.99
N TRP A 131 -16.37 7.28 -0.33
CA TRP A 131 -16.25 6.15 -1.24
C TRP A 131 -14.80 5.86 -1.57
N PHE A 132 -14.42 4.60 -1.38
CA PHE A 132 -13.08 4.10 -1.64
C PHE A 132 -13.16 2.88 -2.51
N ARG A 133 -12.20 2.74 -3.42
CA ARG A 133 -12.01 1.53 -4.19
C ARG A 133 -11.08 0.60 -3.46
N LEU A 134 -11.41 -0.69 -3.45
CA LEU A 134 -10.55 -1.74 -2.94
C LEU A 134 -9.81 -2.38 -4.10
N TYR A 135 -8.52 -2.62 -3.91
CA TYR A 135 -7.65 -3.25 -4.89
C TYR A 135 -6.86 -4.37 -4.26
N GLU A 136 -6.54 -5.37 -5.08
CA GLU A 136 -5.74 -6.51 -4.65
C GLU A 136 -4.67 -6.84 -5.67
N LEU A 137 -3.47 -7.14 -5.20
CA LEU A 137 -2.40 -7.71 -6.01
C LEU A 137 -2.12 -9.12 -5.51
N LEU A 138 -2.32 -10.11 -6.37
CA LEU A 138 -1.96 -11.49 -6.06
C LEU A 138 -0.46 -11.68 -6.26
N LEU A 139 0.17 -12.39 -5.34
CA LEU A 139 1.60 -12.64 -5.37
C LEU A 139 1.85 -14.10 -5.70
N ASP A 140 2.81 -14.34 -6.60
CA ASP A 140 3.29 -15.67 -6.88
C ASP A 140 4.24 -16.07 -5.77
N THR A 141 3.75 -16.92 -4.87
CA THR A 141 4.58 -17.50 -3.82
C THR A 141 4.89 -18.93 -4.22
N VAL A 142 5.97 -19.08 -4.92
CA VAL A 142 6.45 -20.40 -5.31
C VAL A 142 7.40 -20.92 -4.25
#